data_937fe2778ca6e438bde63e5a46528360
#
_entry.id   937fe2778ca6e438bde63e5a46528360
#
_cell.length_a   1.000
_cell.length_b   1.000
_cell.length_c   1.000
_cell.angle_alpha   90.00
_cell.angle_beta   90.00
_cell.angle_gamma   90.00
#
_symmetry.space_group_name_H-M   'P 1'
#
loop_
_entity.id
_entity.type
_entity.pdbx_description
1 polymer ?
#
loop_
_entity_poly.entity_id
_entity_poly.type
_entity_poly.pdbx_seq_one_letter_code
_entity_poly.pdbx_strand_id
1 'polypeptide(L)'
;LWDIDGNEYVDMTMGFGSVYFGHSPEWITQALTEQLSCGVEIGPQSPYVGQAAADICELLKMERAAFCNTGSEAVMAAMRLARTVSGRDKIVMFDNDYHGIMDEVLVRPMNRAGNIRTLPVAPGIPRASVENVIVLDYGDMNSIEIMKQHANDIAAVIVEPVQARHPDLQPHEFLKALREWTTAADVALVFDEVITGFRLHPRGAQEFYGIDSDMGTYGKIIGGGMP
;
A
#
# COMPACT_ATOMS: atom_id res chain seq x y z
N LEU A 1 23.57 -13.76 -5.91
CA LEU A 1 23.33 -13.57 -7.35
C LEU A 1 24.63 -13.71 -8.13
N TRP A 2 24.52 -14.14 -9.37
CA TRP A 2 25.64 -14.17 -10.30
C TRP A 2 25.27 -13.36 -11.54
N ASP A 3 26.21 -12.58 -12.05
CA ASP A 3 26.03 -11.90 -13.32
C ASP A 3 26.36 -12.84 -14.51
N ILE A 4 26.23 -12.31 -15.73
CA ILE A 4 26.48 -13.11 -16.95
C ILE A 4 27.95 -13.52 -17.08
N ASP A 5 28.87 -12.83 -16.44
CA ASP A 5 30.31 -13.10 -16.43
C ASP A 5 30.71 -14.07 -15.30
N GLY A 6 29.74 -14.49 -14.46
CA GLY A 6 29.94 -15.43 -13.37
C GLY A 6 30.43 -14.79 -12.06
N ASN A 7 30.41 -13.49 -11.93
CA ASN A 7 30.75 -12.80 -10.68
C ASN A 7 29.63 -12.98 -9.66
N GLU A 8 30.00 -13.23 -8.39
CA GLU A 8 29.06 -13.42 -7.30
C GLU A 8 28.82 -12.12 -6.52
N TYR A 9 27.54 -11.84 -6.23
CA TYR A 9 27.11 -10.65 -5.48
C TYR A 9 26.15 -11.02 -4.35
N VAL A 10 26.22 -10.31 -3.24
CA VAL A 10 25.17 -10.32 -2.23
C VAL A 10 23.99 -9.53 -2.73
N ASP A 11 22.81 -10.13 -2.78
CA ASP A 11 21.59 -9.44 -3.23
C ASP A 11 21.05 -8.53 -2.11
N MET A 12 21.30 -7.22 -2.25
CA MET A 12 20.76 -6.20 -1.36
C MET A 12 19.44 -5.61 -1.87
N THR A 13 19.06 -5.89 -3.12
CA THR A 13 17.79 -5.42 -3.71
C THR A 13 16.63 -6.31 -3.31
N MET A 14 16.87 -7.62 -3.19
CA MET A 14 15.91 -8.62 -2.71
C MET A 14 14.54 -8.55 -3.41
N GLY A 15 14.55 -8.33 -4.75
CA GLY A 15 13.32 -8.18 -5.53
C GLY A 15 12.44 -7.03 -5.02
N PHE A 16 13.03 -5.89 -4.68
CA PHE A 16 12.37 -4.77 -4.02
C PHE A 16 11.65 -5.16 -2.71
N GLY A 17 12.22 -6.14 -2.01
CA GLY A 17 11.74 -6.63 -0.72
C GLY A 17 10.74 -7.79 -0.78
N SER A 18 10.42 -8.32 -1.95
CA SER A 18 9.55 -9.49 -2.07
C SER A 18 10.23 -10.80 -1.65
N VAL A 19 11.53 -10.94 -1.89
CA VAL A 19 12.31 -12.15 -1.53
C VAL A 19 12.97 -12.03 -0.16
N TYR A 20 12.24 -11.52 0.82
CA TYR A 20 12.74 -11.32 2.18
C TYR A 20 13.30 -12.59 2.86
N PHE A 21 12.72 -13.74 2.54
CA PHE A 21 13.16 -15.04 3.05
C PHE A 21 14.29 -15.66 2.22
N GLY A 22 14.87 -14.92 1.29
CA GLY A 22 15.89 -15.39 0.37
C GLY A 22 15.30 -15.92 -0.94
N HIS A 23 16.21 -16.26 -1.86
CA HIS A 23 15.83 -16.84 -3.15
C HIS A 23 15.46 -18.31 -2.98
N SER A 24 14.26 -18.69 -3.46
CA SER A 24 13.77 -20.08 -3.50
C SER A 24 13.92 -20.84 -2.17
N PRO A 25 13.42 -20.32 -1.02
CA PRO A 25 13.50 -21.04 0.22
C PRO A 25 12.79 -22.40 0.12
N GLU A 26 13.38 -23.44 0.71
CA GLU A 26 12.96 -24.82 0.54
C GLU A 26 11.49 -25.04 0.90
N TRP A 27 11.01 -24.47 1.98
CA TRP A 27 9.62 -24.60 2.44
C TRP A 27 8.60 -23.98 1.46
N ILE A 28 8.94 -22.87 0.78
CA ILE A 28 8.08 -22.30 -0.28
C ILE A 28 8.12 -23.19 -1.52
N THR A 29 9.31 -23.60 -1.95
CA THR A 29 9.48 -24.45 -3.14
C THR A 29 8.76 -25.78 -2.98
N GLN A 30 8.81 -26.38 -1.79
CA GLN A 30 8.09 -27.60 -1.50
C GLN A 30 6.57 -27.39 -1.56
N ALA A 31 6.03 -26.39 -0.87
CA ALA A 31 4.60 -26.10 -0.87
C ALA A 31 4.05 -25.84 -2.28
N LEU A 32 4.79 -25.10 -3.11
CA LEU A 32 4.42 -24.85 -4.51
C LEU A 32 4.44 -26.14 -5.35
N THR A 33 5.47 -26.98 -5.17
CA THR A 33 5.59 -28.24 -5.91
C THR A 33 4.45 -29.20 -5.56
N GLU A 34 4.12 -29.30 -4.28
CA GLU A 34 2.99 -30.09 -3.80
C GLU A 34 1.67 -29.57 -4.39
N GLN A 35 1.43 -28.26 -4.34
CA GLN A 35 0.22 -27.66 -4.90
C GLN A 35 0.12 -27.87 -6.42
N LEU A 36 1.21 -27.71 -7.16
CA LEU A 36 1.23 -27.95 -8.61
C LEU A 36 0.88 -29.40 -8.95
N SER A 37 1.26 -30.37 -8.11
CA SER A 37 0.91 -31.77 -8.31
C SER A 37 -0.59 -32.05 -8.11
N CYS A 38 -1.26 -31.25 -7.29
CA CYS A 38 -2.71 -31.31 -7.05
C CYS A 38 -3.52 -30.51 -8.08
N GLY A 39 -2.85 -29.67 -8.85
CA GLY A 39 -3.44 -28.75 -9.83
C GLY A 39 -3.56 -27.33 -9.32
N VAL A 40 -3.70 -26.41 -10.27
CA VAL A 40 -3.98 -24.99 -10.00
C VAL A 40 -5.48 -24.79 -10.17
N GLU A 41 -6.17 -24.60 -9.08
CA GLU A 41 -7.61 -24.32 -9.13
C GLU A 41 -7.86 -22.87 -9.57
N ILE A 42 -8.65 -22.76 -10.63
CA ILE A 42 -9.17 -21.49 -11.11
C ILE A 42 -10.66 -21.48 -10.82
N GLY A 43 -11.04 -21.05 -9.65
CA GLY A 43 -12.38 -20.82 -9.30
C GLY A 43 -12.95 -21.63 -8.19
N PRO A 44 -14.16 -21.53 -7.70
CA PRO A 44 -14.62 -20.35 -7.04
C PRO A 44 -13.78 -19.95 -5.82
N GLN A 45 -12.98 -20.85 -5.20
CA GLN A 45 -11.89 -20.49 -4.26
C GLN A 45 -11.03 -21.70 -3.91
N SER A 46 -9.72 -21.48 -3.73
CA SER A 46 -8.81 -22.47 -3.17
C SER A 46 -9.21 -22.84 -1.74
N PRO A 47 -9.02 -24.11 -1.29
CA PRO A 47 -9.28 -24.52 0.09
C PRO A 47 -8.46 -23.75 1.13
N TYR A 48 -7.34 -23.15 0.72
CA TYR A 48 -6.46 -22.38 1.61
C TYR A 48 -6.90 -20.94 1.87
N VAL A 49 -7.77 -20.38 1.05
CA VAL A 49 -8.18 -18.95 1.15
C VAL A 49 -8.78 -18.63 2.51
N GLY A 50 -9.65 -19.52 3.02
CA GLY A 50 -10.28 -19.30 4.32
C GLY A 50 -9.30 -19.25 5.47
N GLN A 51 -8.36 -20.20 5.50
CA GLN A 51 -7.33 -20.26 6.54
C GLN A 51 -6.37 -19.07 6.43
N ALA A 52 -5.86 -18.79 5.24
CA ALA A 52 -4.97 -17.64 5.01
C ALA A 52 -5.63 -16.32 5.40
N ALA A 53 -6.92 -16.14 5.09
CA ALA A 53 -7.65 -14.95 5.51
C ALA A 53 -7.77 -14.86 7.04
N ALA A 54 -8.04 -15.97 7.71
CA ALA A 54 -8.13 -16.01 9.17
C ALA A 54 -6.78 -15.65 9.83
N ASP A 55 -5.69 -16.27 9.36
CA ASP A 55 -4.34 -16.03 9.88
C ASP A 55 -3.90 -14.58 9.68
N ILE A 56 -4.16 -14.00 8.51
CA ILE A 56 -3.89 -12.59 8.20
C ILE A 56 -4.71 -11.66 9.11
N CYS A 57 -6.00 -11.93 9.26
CA CYS A 57 -6.87 -11.13 10.12
C CYS A 57 -6.43 -11.18 11.58
N GLU A 58 -6.01 -12.34 12.07
CA GLU A 58 -5.49 -12.50 13.43
C GLU A 58 -4.18 -11.72 13.62
N LEU A 59 -3.21 -11.88 12.71
CA LEU A 59 -1.92 -11.20 12.77
C LEU A 59 -2.06 -9.68 12.70
N LEU A 60 -2.92 -9.18 11.83
CA LEU A 60 -3.10 -7.75 11.59
C LEU A 60 -4.14 -7.10 12.49
N LYS A 61 -4.89 -7.89 13.25
CA LYS A 61 -6.08 -7.45 14.03
C LYS A 61 -7.11 -6.73 13.14
N MET A 62 -7.31 -7.25 11.93
CA MET A 62 -8.31 -6.78 10.98
C MET A 62 -9.50 -7.73 10.96
N GLU A 63 -10.68 -7.23 10.63
CA GLU A 63 -11.92 -8.04 10.62
C GLU A 63 -12.04 -8.89 9.36
N ARG A 64 -11.46 -8.46 8.25
CA ARG A 64 -11.60 -9.10 6.93
C ARG A 64 -10.34 -8.95 6.11
N ALA A 65 -10.08 -9.96 5.28
CA ALA A 65 -9.05 -9.95 4.26
C ALA A 65 -9.66 -10.29 2.89
N ALA A 66 -9.16 -9.65 1.84
CA ALA A 66 -9.45 -9.96 0.45
C ALA A 66 -8.13 -10.14 -0.29
N PHE A 67 -8.11 -11.03 -1.28
CA PHE A 67 -6.90 -11.35 -2.03
C PHE A 67 -6.95 -10.75 -3.43
N CYS A 68 -5.82 -10.22 -3.86
CA CYS A 68 -5.55 -9.72 -5.19
C CYS A 68 -4.23 -10.33 -5.69
N ASN A 69 -3.93 -10.19 -6.99
CA ASN A 69 -2.68 -10.73 -7.51
C ASN A 69 -1.48 -9.79 -7.28
N THR A 70 -1.72 -8.49 -7.13
CA THR A 70 -0.65 -7.49 -7.01
C THR A 70 -0.99 -6.43 -5.98
N GLY A 71 0.05 -5.74 -5.44
CA GLY A 71 -0.15 -4.57 -4.57
C GLY A 71 -0.91 -3.42 -5.27
N SER A 72 -0.73 -3.26 -6.59
CA SER A 72 -1.49 -2.27 -7.37
C SER A 72 -2.98 -2.57 -7.38
N GLU A 73 -3.37 -3.84 -7.51
CA GLU A 73 -4.78 -4.26 -7.43
C GLU A 73 -5.34 -4.08 -6.02
N ALA A 74 -4.53 -4.35 -4.98
CA ALA A 74 -4.94 -4.13 -3.59
C ALA A 74 -5.23 -2.65 -3.31
N VAL A 75 -4.35 -1.75 -3.75
CA VAL A 75 -4.55 -0.29 -3.63
C VAL A 75 -5.81 0.13 -4.41
N MET A 76 -5.97 -0.33 -5.65
CA MET A 76 -7.17 -0.04 -6.45
C MET A 76 -8.45 -0.49 -5.74
N ALA A 77 -8.43 -1.68 -5.14
CA ALA A 77 -9.58 -2.21 -4.40
C ALA A 77 -9.88 -1.35 -3.17
N ALA A 78 -8.87 -0.94 -2.41
CA ALA A 78 -9.01 -0.08 -1.23
C ALA A 78 -9.59 1.29 -1.60
N MET A 79 -9.10 1.94 -2.66
CA MET A 79 -9.64 3.21 -3.15
C MET A 79 -11.11 3.09 -3.56
N ARG A 80 -11.45 2.03 -4.30
CA ARG A 80 -12.83 1.78 -4.74
C ARG A 80 -13.75 1.53 -3.55
N LEU A 81 -13.28 0.77 -2.56
CA LEU A 81 -14.04 0.46 -1.35
C LEU A 81 -14.30 1.73 -0.54
N ALA A 82 -13.29 2.56 -0.33
CA ALA A 82 -13.42 3.83 0.38
C ALA A 82 -14.45 4.76 -0.29
N ARG A 83 -14.41 4.88 -1.61
CA ARG A 83 -15.38 5.67 -2.38
C ARG A 83 -16.79 5.09 -2.27
N THR A 84 -16.92 3.77 -2.34
CA THR A 84 -18.23 3.11 -2.24
C THR A 84 -18.88 3.35 -0.88
N VAL A 85 -18.11 3.26 0.20
CA VAL A 85 -18.62 3.41 1.57
C VAL A 85 -18.93 4.87 1.89
N SER A 86 -18.06 5.79 1.51
CA SER A 86 -18.21 7.22 1.84
C SER A 86 -19.14 7.99 0.90
N GLY A 87 -19.32 7.50 -0.35
CA GLY A 87 -19.99 8.26 -1.42
C GLY A 87 -19.20 9.48 -1.90
N ARG A 88 -17.91 9.58 -1.54
CA ARG A 88 -17.00 10.67 -1.91
C ARG A 88 -16.02 10.20 -2.98
N ASP A 89 -15.45 11.13 -3.75
CA ASP A 89 -14.62 10.77 -4.91
C ASP A 89 -13.11 10.97 -4.70
N LYS A 90 -12.71 11.95 -3.86
CA LYS A 90 -11.31 12.34 -3.77
C LYS A 90 -10.50 11.39 -2.89
N ILE A 91 -9.27 11.13 -3.35
CA ILE A 91 -8.24 10.39 -2.60
C ILE A 91 -7.07 11.35 -2.34
N VAL A 92 -6.58 11.36 -1.11
CA VAL A 92 -5.35 12.06 -0.75
C VAL A 92 -4.21 11.06 -0.76
N MET A 93 -3.08 11.47 -1.33
CA MET A 93 -1.79 10.77 -1.32
C MET A 93 -0.68 11.76 -0.99
N PHE A 94 0.51 11.26 -0.70
CA PHE A 94 1.64 12.13 -0.39
C PHE A 94 2.72 12.08 -1.48
N ASP A 95 3.41 13.20 -1.66
CA ASP A 95 4.50 13.28 -2.61
C ASP A 95 5.60 12.27 -2.24
N ASN A 96 6.16 11.64 -3.25
CA ASN A 96 7.12 10.54 -3.16
C ASN A 96 6.57 9.18 -2.71
N ASP A 97 5.30 9.03 -2.34
CA ASP A 97 4.69 7.72 -2.17
C ASP A 97 4.63 6.94 -3.49
N TYR A 98 4.66 5.62 -3.38
CA TYR A 98 4.47 4.73 -4.52
C TYR A 98 3.36 3.72 -4.24
N HIS A 99 2.24 3.86 -4.94
CA HIS A 99 1.03 3.06 -4.74
C HIS A 99 0.70 2.13 -5.92
N GLY A 100 1.69 1.81 -6.74
CA GLY A 100 1.53 0.91 -7.87
C GLY A 100 1.51 1.60 -9.23
N ILE A 101 0.96 0.91 -10.24
CA ILE A 101 1.11 1.30 -11.65
C ILE A 101 -0.18 1.80 -12.30
N MET A 102 -1.26 1.97 -11.54
CA MET A 102 -2.51 2.51 -12.08
C MET A 102 -2.35 4.00 -12.43
N ASP A 103 -2.99 4.43 -13.49
CA ASP A 103 -2.95 5.82 -13.95
C ASP A 103 -3.28 6.81 -12.82
N GLU A 104 -4.26 6.47 -12.00
CA GLU A 104 -4.77 7.33 -10.92
C GLU A 104 -3.75 7.58 -9.80
N VAL A 105 -2.82 6.66 -9.55
CA VAL A 105 -1.80 6.78 -8.50
C VAL A 105 -0.44 7.25 -9.03
N LEU A 106 -0.27 7.32 -10.35
CA LEU A 106 0.94 7.83 -11.00
C LEU A 106 0.88 9.35 -11.12
N VAL A 107 0.96 10.02 -9.99
CA VAL A 107 0.72 11.45 -9.82
C VAL A 107 1.89 12.17 -9.17
N ARG A 108 1.92 13.48 -9.39
CA ARG A 108 2.83 14.40 -8.70
C ARG A 108 2.13 15.72 -8.37
N PRO A 109 2.55 16.42 -7.32
CA PRO A 109 1.98 17.71 -6.99
C PRO A 109 2.43 18.78 -8.01
N MET A 110 1.55 19.73 -8.24
CA MET A 110 1.86 21.00 -8.89
C MET A 110 1.24 22.14 -8.08
N ASN A 111 1.83 22.38 -6.91
CA ASN A 111 1.33 23.42 -6.00
C ASN A 111 1.93 24.76 -6.37
N ARG A 112 1.10 25.73 -6.79
CA ARG A 112 1.51 27.12 -7.05
C ARG A 112 0.56 28.07 -6.34
N ALA A 113 1.13 28.92 -5.49
CA ALA A 113 0.42 30.07 -4.87
C ALA A 113 -0.92 29.67 -4.20
N GLY A 114 -0.93 28.58 -3.43
CA GLY A 114 -2.13 28.10 -2.73
C GLY A 114 -3.13 27.32 -3.59
N ASN A 115 -2.82 27.08 -4.85
CA ASN A 115 -3.64 26.28 -5.75
C ASN A 115 -3.08 24.85 -5.81
N ILE A 116 -3.81 23.88 -5.24
CA ILE A 116 -3.41 22.50 -5.24
C ILE A 116 -3.85 21.88 -6.57
N ARG A 117 -2.89 21.40 -7.33
CA ARG A 117 -3.12 20.70 -8.58
C ARG A 117 -2.31 19.40 -8.61
N THR A 118 -2.95 18.34 -9.05
CA THR A 118 -2.32 17.06 -9.34
C THR A 118 -2.07 16.94 -10.83
N LEU A 119 -0.88 16.46 -11.18
CA LEU A 119 -0.50 16.17 -12.56
C LEU A 119 -0.09 14.71 -12.68
N PRO A 120 -0.35 14.07 -13.84
CA PRO A 120 0.23 12.77 -14.14
C PRO A 120 1.76 12.86 -14.21
N VAL A 121 2.44 11.77 -13.79
CA VAL A 121 3.91 11.70 -13.81
C VAL A 121 4.49 11.40 -15.20
N ALA A 122 3.69 10.82 -16.10
CA ALA A 122 4.15 10.35 -17.40
C ALA A 122 3.20 10.76 -18.54
N PRO A 123 3.73 10.92 -19.77
CA PRO A 123 2.93 11.03 -20.98
C PRO A 123 2.08 9.76 -21.15
N GLY A 124 0.86 9.92 -21.65
CA GLY A 124 -0.08 8.81 -21.86
C GLY A 124 -1.09 8.61 -20.74
N ILE A 125 -0.85 9.17 -19.56
CA ILE A 125 -1.85 9.19 -18.48
C ILE A 125 -2.82 10.37 -18.73
N PRO A 126 -4.12 10.10 -18.93
CA PRO A 126 -5.11 11.17 -19.13
C PRO A 126 -5.21 12.07 -17.89
N ARG A 127 -5.36 13.37 -18.08
CA ARG A 127 -5.55 14.29 -16.95
C ARG A 127 -6.79 13.96 -16.13
N ALA A 128 -7.85 13.52 -16.79
CA ALA A 128 -9.09 13.10 -16.14
C ALA A 128 -8.87 11.94 -15.15
N SER A 129 -7.90 11.06 -15.39
CA SER A 129 -7.59 9.95 -14.48
C SER A 129 -7.06 10.42 -13.11
N VAL A 130 -6.55 11.64 -13.02
CA VAL A 130 -5.91 12.17 -11.79
C VAL A 130 -6.68 13.34 -11.16
N GLU A 131 -7.82 13.72 -11.68
CA GLU A 131 -8.61 14.87 -11.23
C GLU A 131 -9.13 14.71 -9.78
N ASN A 132 -9.39 13.47 -9.38
CA ASN A 132 -9.88 13.15 -8.04
C ASN A 132 -8.76 12.76 -7.07
N VAL A 133 -7.51 13.09 -7.38
CA VAL A 133 -6.38 12.84 -6.49
C VAL A 133 -5.79 14.17 -6.02
N ILE A 134 -5.60 14.28 -4.71
CA ILE A 134 -4.91 15.40 -4.06
C ILE A 134 -3.54 14.88 -3.59
N VAL A 135 -2.45 15.49 -4.04
CA VAL A 135 -1.10 15.15 -3.60
C VAL A 135 -0.57 16.24 -2.68
N LEU A 136 -0.18 15.86 -1.47
CA LEU A 136 0.29 16.74 -0.40
C LEU A 136 1.70 16.35 0.06
N ASP A 137 2.32 17.21 0.87
CA ASP A 137 3.65 16.97 1.41
C ASP A 137 3.56 16.02 2.63
N TYR A 138 4.35 14.94 2.62
CA TYR A 138 4.40 13.96 3.71
C TYR A 138 5.13 14.54 4.92
N GLY A 139 4.53 14.38 6.09
CA GLY A 139 5.11 14.87 7.35
C GLY A 139 4.88 16.36 7.63
N ASP A 140 4.28 17.10 6.70
CA ASP A 140 3.93 18.51 6.90
C ASP A 140 2.54 18.67 7.52
N MET A 141 2.47 19.27 8.72
CA MET A 141 1.20 19.53 9.42
C MET A 141 0.25 20.43 8.63
N ASN A 142 0.78 21.28 7.72
CA ASN A 142 -0.04 22.08 6.83
C ASN A 142 -0.87 21.22 5.86
N SER A 143 -0.41 20.02 5.52
CA SER A 143 -1.16 19.07 4.72
C SER A 143 -2.48 18.67 5.38
N ILE A 144 -2.51 18.57 6.71
CA ILE A 144 -3.76 18.31 7.46
C ILE A 144 -4.71 19.51 7.38
N GLU A 145 -4.19 20.73 7.46
CA GLU A 145 -5.01 21.95 7.32
C GLU A 145 -5.65 22.06 5.92
N ILE A 146 -4.91 21.64 4.89
CA ILE A 146 -5.43 21.56 3.54
C ILE A 146 -6.54 20.49 3.42
N MET A 147 -6.31 19.30 3.99
CA MET A 147 -7.32 18.24 3.99
C MET A 147 -8.62 18.67 4.67
N LYS A 148 -8.55 19.45 5.76
CA LYS A 148 -9.74 20.00 6.44
C LYS A 148 -10.63 20.83 5.50
N GLN A 149 -10.04 21.54 4.55
CA GLN A 149 -10.79 22.38 3.59
C GLN A 149 -11.56 21.52 2.56
N HIS A 150 -11.16 20.27 2.36
CA HIS A 150 -11.73 19.33 1.39
C HIS A 150 -12.40 18.12 2.06
N ALA A 151 -12.62 18.16 3.37
CA ALA A 151 -13.07 16.99 4.17
C ALA A 151 -14.33 16.32 3.59
N ASN A 152 -15.26 17.09 3.06
CA ASN A 152 -16.52 16.57 2.52
C ASN A 152 -16.38 15.83 1.18
N ASP A 153 -15.26 16.00 0.50
CA ASP A 153 -15.00 15.39 -0.81
C ASP A 153 -14.07 14.17 -0.71
N ILE A 154 -13.30 14.06 0.39
CA ILE A 154 -12.26 13.06 0.57
C ILE A 154 -12.87 11.74 1.03
N ALA A 155 -12.69 10.68 0.24
CA ALA A 155 -13.08 9.31 0.56
C ALA A 155 -12.04 8.61 1.43
N ALA A 156 -10.76 8.80 1.12
CA ALA A 156 -9.66 8.19 1.86
C ALA A 156 -8.38 9.03 1.78
N VAL A 157 -7.52 8.82 2.77
CA VAL A 157 -6.09 9.16 2.71
C VAL A 157 -5.32 7.85 2.61
N ILE A 158 -4.49 7.72 1.57
CA ILE A 158 -3.58 6.59 1.38
C ILE A 158 -2.16 7.08 1.66
N VAL A 159 -1.42 6.33 2.46
CA VAL A 159 -0.07 6.72 2.86
C VAL A 159 0.84 5.50 2.98
N GLU A 160 2.08 5.59 2.48
CA GLU A 160 3.16 4.72 2.91
C GLU A 160 3.61 5.19 4.32
N PRO A 161 3.37 4.43 5.40
CA PRO A 161 3.73 4.90 6.77
C PRO A 161 5.23 5.14 6.93
N VAL A 162 6.05 4.42 6.16
CA VAL A 162 7.47 4.70 5.92
C VAL A 162 7.66 4.69 4.41
N GLN A 163 7.93 5.87 3.87
CA GLN A 163 8.11 6.00 2.42
C GLN A 163 9.31 5.19 1.94
N ALA A 164 9.12 4.36 0.91
CA ALA A 164 10.18 3.55 0.33
C ALA A 164 11.37 4.37 -0.18
N ARG A 165 11.12 5.59 -0.63
CA ARG A 165 12.13 6.52 -1.15
C ARG A 165 12.83 7.33 -0.07
N HIS A 166 12.21 7.46 1.10
CA HIS A 166 12.70 8.26 2.24
C HIS A 166 12.51 7.48 3.55
N PRO A 167 13.19 6.33 3.74
CA PRO A 167 13.00 5.47 4.91
C PRO A 167 13.50 6.11 6.23
N ASP A 168 14.30 7.15 6.12
CA ASP A 168 14.77 7.99 7.23
C ASP A 168 13.70 8.95 7.75
N LEU A 169 12.68 9.26 6.96
CA LEU A 169 11.56 10.11 7.35
C LEU A 169 10.47 9.29 8.07
N GLN A 170 10.38 9.45 9.38
CA GLN A 170 9.44 8.73 10.25
C GLN A 170 8.62 9.72 11.09
N PRO A 171 7.61 10.41 10.52
CA PRO A 171 6.92 11.51 11.15
C PRO A 171 5.79 11.03 12.08
N HIS A 172 6.14 10.51 13.27
CA HIS A 172 5.19 9.98 14.25
C HIS A 172 4.05 10.94 14.58
N GLU A 173 4.36 12.20 14.88
CA GLU A 173 3.37 13.20 15.26
C GLU A 173 2.40 13.52 14.11
N PHE A 174 2.91 13.55 12.88
CA PHE A 174 2.09 13.74 11.69
C PHE A 174 1.12 12.57 11.48
N LEU A 175 1.60 11.33 11.56
CA LEU A 175 0.76 10.15 11.38
C LEU A 175 -0.31 10.04 12.47
N LYS A 176 0.03 10.40 13.70
CA LYS A 176 -0.94 10.48 14.81
C LYS A 176 -2.01 11.53 14.53
N ALA A 177 -1.61 12.74 14.18
CA ALA A 177 -2.53 13.83 13.84
C ALA A 177 -3.40 13.48 12.60
N LEU A 178 -2.81 12.77 11.63
CA LEU A 178 -3.53 12.26 10.46
C LEU A 178 -4.63 11.28 10.88
N ARG A 179 -4.33 10.30 11.78
CA ARG A 179 -5.32 9.37 12.30
C ARG A 179 -6.43 10.08 13.08
N GLU A 180 -6.07 11.03 13.94
CA GLU A 180 -7.04 11.80 14.71
C GLU A 180 -7.99 12.59 13.78
N TRP A 181 -7.43 13.24 12.77
CA TRP A 181 -8.23 14.00 11.79
C TRP A 181 -9.13 13.10 10.95
N THR A 182 -8.59 11.98 10.40
CA THR A 182 -9.38 11.08 9.55
C THR A 182 -10.55 10.47 10.32
N THR A 183 -10.34 10.13 11.59
CA THR A 183 -11.42 9.66 12.48
C THR A 183 -12.49 10.73 12.69
N ALA A 184 -12.09 11.97 12.97
CA ALA A 184 -13.03 13.07 13.22
C ALA A 184 -13.81 13.50 11.96
N ALA A 185 -13.22 13.33 10.78
CA ALA A 185 -13.81 13.71 9.49
C ALA A 185 -14.59 12.56 8.80
N ASP A 186 -14.62 11.38 9.41
CA ASP A 186 -15.20 10.17 8.81
C ASP A 186 -14.59 9.90 7.41
N VAL A 187 -13.25 9.93 7.36
CA VAL A 187 -12.42 9.66 6.19
C VAL A 187 -11.63 8.40 6.44
N ALA A 188 -11.61 7.47 5.49
CA ALA A 188 -10.83 6.24 5.64
C ALA A 188 -9.32 6.53 5.63
N LEU A 189 -8.59 6.01 6.62
CA LEU A 189 -7.13 5.95 6.61
C LEU A 189 -6.68 4.60 6.06
N VAL A 190 -5.96 4.62 4.95
CA VAL A 190 -5.41 3.43 4.32
C VAL A 190 -3.90 3.45 4.46
N PHE A 191 -3.34 2.48 5.17
CA PHE A 191 -1.89 2.26 5.19
C PHE A 191 -1.49 1.38 4.01
N ASP A 192 -0.66 1.92 3.12
CA ASP A 192 0.01 1.10 2.12
C ASP A 192 1.20 0.41 2.77
N GLU A 193 0.95 -0.81 3.17
CA GLU A 193 1.92 -1.67 3.86
C GLU A 193 2.54 -2.71 2.91
N VAL A 194 2.52 -2.46 1.61
CA VAL A 194 3.13 -3.35 0.61
C VAL A 194 4.64 -3.56 0.88
N ILE A 195 5.31 -2.58 1.50
CA ILE A 195 6.72 -2.71 1.92
C ILE A 195 6.85 -2.97 3.41
N THR A 196 6.14 -2.24 4.25
CA THR A 196 6.29 -2.25 5.71
C THR A 196 5.58 -3.43 6.39
N GLY A 197 4.52 -3.95 5.76
CA GLY A 197 3.75 -5.06 6.29
C GLY A 197 4.60 -6.30 6.52
N PHE A 198 4.43 -6.94 7.68
CA PHE A 198 5.18 -8.12 8.13
C PHE A 198 6.71 -7.92 8.20
N ARG A 199 7.20 -6.70 7.95
CA ARG A 199 8.64 -6.38 7.93
C ARG A 199 9.10 -5.70 9.20
N LEU A 200 8.43 -4.65 9.63
CA LEU A 200 8.79 -3.89 10.84
C LEU A 200 8.33 -4.63 12.10
N HIS A 201 7.18 -5.25 12.02
CA HIS A 201 6.52 -6.03 13.06
C HIS A 201 5.56 -7.00 12.37
N PRO A 202 5.13 -8.14 12.97
CA PRO A 202 4.09 -8.99 12.39
C PRO A 202 2.83 -8.23 11.97
N ARG A 203 2.47 -7.18 12.70
CA ARG A 203 1.37 -6.27 12.40
C ARG A 203 1.80 -5.03 11.58
N GLY A 204 3.00 -5.04 11.01
CA GLY A 204 3.52 -3.97 10.17
C GLY A 204 3.72 -2.64 10.87
N ALA A 205 3.53 -1.55 10.13
CA ALA A 205 3.70 -0.18 10.61
C ALA A 205 2.62 0.22 11.62
N GLN A 206 1.45 -0.39 11.60
CA GLN A 206 0.39 -0.12 12.59
C GLN A 206 0.87 -0.34 14.01
N GLU A 207 1.56 -1.47 14.29
CA GLU A 207 2.13 -1.74 15.61
C GLU A 207 3.33 -0.84 15.90
N PHE A 208 4.18 -0.60 14.90
CA PHE A 208 5.36 0.24 15.05
C PHE A 208 5.02 1.69 15.46
N TYR A 209 3.96 2.25 14.88
CA TYR A 209 3.49 3.61 15.21
C TYR A 209 2.42 3.64 16.31
N GLY A 210 1.83 2.51 16.68
CA GLY A 210 0.68 2.45 17.59
C GLY A 210 -0.57 3.10 16.99
N ILE A 211 -0.75 2.98 15.68
CA ILE A 211 -1.85 3.61 14.92
C ILE A 211 -2.61 2.54 14.16
N ASP A 212 -3.92 2.42 14.39
CA ASP A 212 -4.80 1.55 13.64
C ASP A 212 -5.32 2.26 12.39
N SER A 213 -5.09 1.67 11.21
CA SER A 213 -5.70 2.11 9.97
C SER A 213 -7.07 1.44 9.76
N ASP A 214 -7.93 2.05 8.94
CA ASP A 214 -9.23 1.47 8.58
C ASP A 214 -9.06 0.36 7.54
N MET A 215 -8.05 0.48 6.68
CA MET A 215 -7.65 -0.53 5.69
C MET A 215 -6.13 -0.57 5.58
N GLY A 216 -5.59 -1.76 5.25
CA GLY A 216 -4.20 -1.92 4.88
C GLY A 216 -4.07 -2.65 3.54
N THR A 217 -3.10 -2.25 2.72
CA THR A 217 -2.73 -2.96 1.50
C THR A 217 -1.39 -3.65 1.69
N TYR A 218 -1.31 -4.92 1.34
CA TYR A 218 -0.15 -5.78 1.59
C TYR A 218 0.32 -6.44 0.30
N GLY A 219 1.59 -6.76 0.23
CA GLY A 219 2.21 -7.40 -0.92
C GLY A 219 3.62 -7.87 -0.59
N LYS A 220 4.44 -8.05 -1.62
CA LYS A 220 5.86 -8.43 -1.48
C LYS A 220 6.09 -9.61 -0.53
N ILE A 221 6.51 -9.34 0.70
CA ILE A 221 6.89 -10.37 1.69
C ILE A 221 5.79 -11.41 1.93
N ILE A 222 4.51 -10.99 1.93
CA ILE A 222 3.39 -11.89 2.17
C ILE A 222 3.24 -12.94 1.06
N GLY A 223 3.66 -12.59 -0.16
CA GLY A 223 3.68 -13.51 -1.30
C GLY A 223 4.86 -14.48 -1.29
N GLY A 224 5.81 -14.37 -0.32
CA GLY A 224 6.96 -15.27 -0.23
C GLY A 224 7.89 -15.23 -1.44
N GLY A 225 7.93 -14.13 -2.19
CA GLY A 225 8.69 -13.98 -3.43
C GLY A 225 7.89 -14.28 -4.70
N MET A 226 6.63 -14.65 -4.55
CA MET A 226 5.69 -14.80 -5.68
C MET A 226 4.95 -13.49 -5.93
N PRO A 227 4.43 -13.29 -7.15
CA PRO A 227 3.63 -12.11 -7.46
C PRO A 227 2.36 -12.05 -6.61
#